data_7394a80d7d8945254459c2834978e43f
#
_entry.id   7394a80d7d8945254459c2834978e43f
#
_cell.length_a   1.000
_cell.length_b   1.000
_cell.length_c   1.000
_cell.angle_alpha   90.00
_cell.angle_beta   90.00
_cell.angle_gamma   90.00
#
_symmetry.space_group_name_H-M   'P 1'
#
loop_
_entity.id
_entity.type
_entity.pdbx_description
1 polymer ?
#
loop_
_entity_poly.entity_id
_entity_poly.type
_entity_poly.pdbx_seq_one_letter_code
_entity_poly.pdbx_strand_id
1 'polypeptide(L)'
;EALKVAPTKVSLPAKASQKVTLQVPVGKDILKYWTPGHPNLYALLLSVNNQKQTVDTKYERFGWREWTLQGTTQYLNGEPYALHGDSWHFMGIPQMTRRYAWAWFTAIKGMNANAVRPHAQVYPRFYLDMADEMGICVLNETANWASDGGPKLDSELFWEASKEHLKRFVLRDRN
;
A
#
# COMPACT_ATOMS: atom_id res chain seq x y z
N GLU A 1 -3.28 15.72 15.68
CA GLU A 1 -2.74 17.05 15.36
C GLU A 1 -2.63 17.20 13.85
N ALA A 2 -3.03 18.35 13.29
CA ALA A 2 -2.97 18.60 11.86
C ALA A 2 -1.77 19.52 11.54
N LEU A 3 -0.83 19.01 10.75
CA LEU A 3 0.22 19.85 10.16
C LEU A 3 -0.36 20.60 8.97
N LYS A 4 -0.36 21.91 9.05
CA LYS A 4 -0.75 22.76 7.91
C LYS A 4 0.48 23.09 7.07
N VAL A 5 0.40 22.77 5.80
CA VAL A 5 1.43 23.10 4.80
C VAL A 5 1.03 24.38 4.10
N ALA A 6 1.99 25.29 3.93
CA ALA A 6 1.73 26.52 3.19
C ALA A 6 1.32 26.19 1.73
N PRO A 7 0.32 26.89 1.18
CA PRO A 7 -0.09 26.65 -0.19
C PRO A 7 1.00 27.06 -1.18
N THR A 8 1.19 26.23 -2.20
CA THR A 8 2.10 26.52 -3.31
C THR A 8 1.32 27.00 -4.52
N LYS A 9 1.67 28.16 -5.04
CA LYS A 9 1.05 28.71 -6.24
C LYS A 9 1.61 28.00 -7.48
N VAL A 10 0.71 27.49 -8.32
CA VAL A 10 1.05 26.80 -9.56
C VAL A 10 0.39 27.54 -10.72
N SER A 11 1.14 27.74 -11.80
CA SER A 11 0.61 28.26 -13.06
C SER A 11 0.64 27.12 -14.08
N LEU A 12 -0.53 26.75 -14.58
CA LEU A 12 -0.67 25.61 -15.48
C LEU A 12 -1.35 26.09 -16.78
N PRO A 13 -0.63 26.02 -17.94
CA PRO A 13 -1.23 26.31 -19.24
C PRO A 13 -2.36 25.34 -19.56
N ALA A 14 -3.27 25.74 -20.45
CA ALA A 14 -4.34 24.89 -20.92
C ALA A 14 -3.79 23.59 -21.55
N LYS A 15 -4.42 22.44 -21.23
CA LYS A 15 -4.02 21.09 -21.71
C LYS A 15 -2.61 20.65 -21.29
N ALA A 16 -1.98 21.34 -20.32
CA ALA A 16 -0.69 20.93 -19.78
C ALA A 16 -0.85 20.13 -18.47
N SER A 17 0.18 19.37 -18.12
CA SER A 17 0.34 18.74 -16.83
C SER A 17 1.68 19.11 -16.20
N GLN A 18 1.72 19.27 -14.90
CA GLN A 18 2.93 19.61 -14.16
C GLN A 18 3.02 18.78 -12.88
N LYS A 19 4.22 18.24 -12.61
CA LYS A 19 4.52 17.62 -11.33
C LYS A 19 4.92 18.68 -10.33
N VAL A 20 4.23 18.73 -9.19
CA VAL A 20 4.57 19.62 -8.08
C VAL A 20 5.09 18.77 -6.93
N THR A 21 6.25 19.14 -6.39
CA THR A 21 6.83 18.47 -5.21
C THR A 21 6.72 19.43 -4.02
N LEU A 22 6.08 18.96 -2.97
CA LEU A 22 5.98 19.65 -1.69
C LEU A 22 6.86 18.93 -0.67
N GLN A 23 7.65 19.68 0.09
CA GLN A 23 8.45 19.15 1.18
C GLN A 23 8.00 19.78 2.48
N VAL A 24 7.71 18.93 3.46
CA VAL A 24 7.25 19.36 4.77
C VAL A 24 8.11 18.68 5.83
N PRO A 25 8.83 19.44 6.66
CA PRO A 25 9.52 18.87 7.79
C PRO A 25 8.51 18.38 8.82
N VAL A 26 8.65 17.13 9.23
CA VAL A 26 7.85 16.54 10.31
C VAL A 26 8.74 16.33 11.52
N GLY A 27 8.35 16.92 12.65
CA GLY A 27 9.10 16.75 13.91
C GLY A 27 9.06 15.31 14.40
N LYS A 28 10.16 14.86 14.99
CA LYS A 28 10.27 13.48 15.52
C LYS A 28 9.21 13.18 16.59
N ASP A 29 8.78 14.18 17.34
CA ASP A 29 7.78 14.04 18.40
C ASP A 29 6.37 13.76 17.86
N ILE A 30 6.11 14.11 16.59
CA ILE A 30 4.83 13.90 15.92
C ILE A 30 4.80 12.56 15.20
N LEU A 31 5.97 12.07 14.80
CA LEU A 31 6.11 10.90 13.94
C LEU A 31 6.03 9.62 14.76
N LYS A 32 4.96 8.86 14.57
CA LYS A 32 4.81 7.50 15.10
C LYS A 32 4.89 6.51 13.96
N TYR A 33 5.81 5.57 14.09
CA TYR A 33 5.93 4.51 13.08
C TYR A 33 4.72 3.57 13.10
N TRP A 34 4.37 3.10 11.91
CA TRP A 34 3.44 2.01 11.75
C TRP A 34 4.16 0.69 12.05
N THR A 35 3.55 -0.13 12.88
CA THR A 35 3.95 -1.51 13.13
C THR A 35 2.71 -2.37 13.28
N PRO A 36 2.77 -3.71 13.12
CA PRO A 36 1.63 -4.59 13.39
C PRO A 36 1.04 -4.47 14.79
N GLY A 37 1.86 -4.16 15.81
CA GLY A 37 1.38 -3.91 17.17
C GLY A 37 0.79 -2.52 17.38
N HIS A 38 1.24 -1.54 16.60
CA HIS A 38 0.80 -0.14 16.65
C HIS A 38 0.62 0.40 15.23
N PRO A 39 -0.52 0.14 14.59
CA PRO A 39 -0.78 0.52 13.21
C PRO A 39 -1.11 2.01 13.09
N ASN A 40 -0.13 2.87 13.40
CA ASN A 40 -0.29 4.32 13.31
C ASN A 40 -0.42 4.76 11.86
N LEU A 41 -1.52 5.43 11.54
CA LEU A 41 -1.82 5.91 10.20
C LEU A 41 -1.99 7.43 10.20
N TYR A 42 -1.61 8.03 9.09
CA TYR A 42 -1.73 9.44 8.79
C TYR A 42 -2.57 9.65 7.55
N ALA A 43 -3.07 10.84 7.41
CA ALA A 43 -3.83 11.26 6.25
C ALA A 43 -3.21 12.51 5.62
N LEU A 44 -3.01 12.46 4.31
CA LEU A 44 -2.68 13.63 3.50
C LEU A 44 -3.96 14.12 2.82
N LEU A 45 -4.35 15.33 3.12
CA LEU A 45 -5.44 16.02 2.42
C LEU A 45 -4.83 17.06 1.49
N LEU A 46 -4.99 16.85 0.20
CA LEU A 46 -4.59 17.78 -0.86
C LEU A 46 -5.83 18.51 -1.36
N SER A 47 -5.72 19.83 -1.46
CA SER A 47 -6.78 20.67 -2.03
C SER A 47 -6.20 21.52 -3.15
N VAL A 48 -6.87 21.53 -4.29
CA VAL A 48 -6.57 22.43 -5.40
C VAL A 48 -7.59 23.57 -5.36
N ASN A 49 -7.08 24.78 -5.23
CA ASN A 49 -7.92 25.97 -5.16
C ASN A 49 -7.73 26.85 -6.38
N ASN A 50 -8.82 27.35 -6.92
CA ASN A 50 -8.82 28.36 -7.97
C ASN A 50 -9.37 29.66 -7.37
N GLN A 51 -8.50 30.67 -7.20
CA GLN A 51 -8.79 32.00 -6.68
C GLN A 51 -9.63 32.01 -5.37
N LYS A 52 -10.88 31.59 -5.38
CA LYS A 52 -11.81 31.72 -4.24
C LYS A 52 -12.47 30.41 -3.79
N GLN A 53 -12.29 29.32 -4.53
CA GLN A 53 -12.95 28.05 -4.22
C GLN A 53 -12.03 26.86 -4.39
N THR A 54 -12.30 25.82 -3.64
CA THR A 54 -11.67 24.50 -3.83
C THR A 54 -12.29 23.86 -5.06
N VAL A 55 -11.47 23.50 -6.04
CA VAL A 55 -11.91 22.87 -7.30
C VAL A 55 -11.67 21.38 -7.32
N ASP A 56 -10.73 20.89 -6.52
CA ASP A 56 -10.47 19.46 -6.36
C ASP A 56 -9.88 19.16 -4.99
N THR A 57 -10.12 17.96 -4.50
CA THR A 57 -9.55 17.43 -3.26
C THR A 57 -9.15 15.98 -3.41
N LYS A 58 -8.00 15.62 -2.87
CA LYS A 58 -7.56 14.25 -2.77
C LYS A 58 -7.18 13.91 -1.33
N TYR A 59 -7.67 12.78 -0.88
CA TYR A 59 -7.29 12.17 0.38
C TYR A 59 -6.41 10.96 0.11
N GLU A 60 -5.27 10.88 0.80
CA GLU A 60 -4.39 9.72 0.76
C GLU A 60 -3.99 9.34 2.18
N ARG A 61 -4.18 8.08 2.54
CA ARG A 61 -3.78 7.54 3.84
C ARG A 61 -2.46 6.80 3.71
N PHE A 62 -1.61 6.91 4.71
CA PHE A 62 -0.31 6.25 4.73
C PHE A 62 0.17 6.00 6.16
N GLY A 63 1.12 5.08 6.31
CA GLY A 63 1.88 4.86 7.54
C GLY A 63 3.36 5.19 7.32
N TRP A 64 4.04 5.67 8.35
CA TRP A 64 5.49 5.80 8.35
C TRP A 64 6.08 4.44 8.69
N ARG A 65 6.72 3.80 7.73
CA ARG A 65 7.44 2.55 7.95
C ARG A 65 8.58 2.39 6.97
N GLU A 66 9.59 1.66 7.38
CA GLU A 66 10.73 1.32 6.57
C GLU A 66 11.00 -0.18 6.68
N TRP A 67 11.10 -0.85 5.53
CA TRP A 67 11.56 -2.22 5.43
C TRP A 67 12.97 -2.24 4.87
N THR A 68 13.89 -2.89 5.58
CA THR A 68 15.25 -3.10 5.10
C THR A 68 15.66 -4.56 5.25
N LEU A 69 16.62 -4.97 4.44
CA LEU A 69 17.21 -6.31 4.47
C LEU A 69 18.72 -6.18 4.67
N GLN A 70 19.24 -6.84 5.69
CA GLN A 70 20.68 -6.91 5.94
C GLN A 70 21.10 -8.39 6.00
N GLY A 71 21.81 -8.85 4.97
CA GLY A 71 22.06 -10.27 4.80
C GLY A 71 20.75 -11.04 4.65
N THR A 72 20.43 -11.92 5.58
CA THR A 72 19.19 -12.71 5.63
C THR A 72 18.17 -12.19 6.65
N THR A 73 18.50 -11.11 7.36
CA THR A 73 17.64 -10.57 8.41
C THR A 73 16.82 -9.40 7.87
N GLN A 74 15.51 -9.47 8.09
CA GLN A 74 14.58 -8.38 7.79
C GLN A 74 14.45 -7.44 8.98
N TYR A 75 14.31 -6.16 8.69
CA TYR A 75 14.11 -5.12 9.69
C TYR A 75 12.86 -4.30 9.35
N LEU A 76 12.06 -4.02 10.36
CA LEU A 76 10.96 -3.07 10.29
C LEU A 76 11.29 -1.88 11.20
N ASN A 77 11.39 -0.70 10.60
CA ASN A 77 11.75 0.55 11.30
C ASN A 77 13.07 0.46 12.09
N GLY A 78 14.04 -0.27 11.54
CA GLY A 78 15.37 -0.45 12.15
C GLY A 78 15.47 -1.60 13.17
N GLU A 79 14.36 -2.25 13.54
CA GLU A 79 14.36 -3.39 14.46
C GLU A 79 14.20 -4.71 13.70
N PRO A 80 14.94 -5.77 14.09
CA PRO A 80 14.77 -7.11 13.50
C PRO A 80 13.31 -7.56 13.58
N TYR A 81 12.76 -8.01 12.48
CA TYR A 81 11.35 -8.38 12.43
C TYR A 81 11.10 -9.68 11.68
N ALA A 82 10.41 -10.61 12.32
CA ALA A 82 10.01 -11.88 11.73
C ALA A 82 8.55 -11.83 11.27
N LEU A 83 8.29 -12.29 10.05
CA LEU A 83 6.94 -12.46 9.53
C LEU A 83 6.41 -13.85 9.89
N HIS A 84 5.27 -13.87 10.56
CA HIS A 84 4.52 -15.07 10.90
C HIS A 84 3.16 -14.97 10.25
N GLY A 85 2.85 -15.84 9.32
CA GLY A 85 1.64 -15.67 8.55
C GLY A 85 1.18 -16.91 7.81
N ASP A 86 0.14 -16.72 7.03
CA ASP A 86 -0.46 -17.76 6.21
C ASP A 86 -0.69 -17.27 4.79
N SER A 87 -0.79 -18.22 3.89
CA SER A 87 -1.11 -17.99 2.48
C SER A 87 -2.61 -18.13 2.26
N TRP A 88 -3.17 -17.22 1.51
CA TRP A 88 -4.59 -17.20 1.24
C TRP A 88 -4.92 -17.20 -0.23
N HIS A 89 -5.85 -18.06 -0.61
CA HIS A 89 -6.42 -18.12 -1.95
C HIS A 89 -7.73 -17.38 -2.02
N PHE A 90 -7.87 -16.52 -3.01
CA PHE A 90 -9.13 -15.90 -3.32
C PHE A 90 -10.03 -16.88 -4.08
N MET A 91 -11.07 -17.36 -3.43
CA MET A 91 -11.93 -18.44 -3.95
C MET A 91 -13.25 -17.93 -4.52
N GLY A 92 -13.43 -16.62 -4.62
CA GLY A 92 -14.61 -16.07 -5.29
C GLY A 92 -15.31 -14.90 -4.62
N ILE A 93 -16.46 -14.55 -5.13
CA ILE A 93 -17.24 -13.34 -4.78
C ILE A 93 -17.55 -13.20 -3.29
N PRO A 94 -17.89 -14.25 -2.51
CA PRO A 94 -18.19 -14.08 -1.08
C PRO A 94 -17.06 -13.46 -0.27
N GLN A 95 -15.80 -13.64 -0.73
CA GLN A 95 -14.61 -13.08 -0.08
C GLN A 95 -14.35 -11.62 -0.47
N MET A 96 -15.04 -11.10 -1.49
CA MET A 96 -14.90 -9.71 -1.97
C MET A 96 -15.71 -8.73 -1.13
N THR A 97 -15.64 -8.84 0.20
CA THR A 97 -16.31 -7.93 1.12
C THR A 97 -15.38 -7.46 2.23
N ARG A 98 -15.57 -6.23 2.70
CA ARG A 98 -14.84 -5.70 3.86
C ARG A 98 -15.09 -6.55 5.11
N ARG A 99 -16.31 -7.08 5.27
CA ARG A 99 -16.66 -7.95 6.39
C ARG A 99 -15.83 -9.23 6.41
N TYR A 100 -15.64 -9.84 5.24
CA TYR A 100 -14.80 -11.04 5.13
C TYR A 100 -13.33 -10.71 5.41
N ALA A 101 -12.79 -9.65 4.82
CA ALA A 101 -11.43 -9.19 5.08
C ALA A 101 -11.19 -8.94 6.58
N TRP A 102 -12.12 -8.27 7.25
CA TRP A 102 -12.06 -8.02 8.68
C TRP A 102 -12.06 -9.33 9.50
N ALA A 103 -12.95 -10.25 9.20
CA ALA A 103 -13.03 -11.53 9.88
C ALA A 103 -11.76 -12.36 9.70
N TRP A 104 -11.24 -12.40 8.49
CA TRP A 104 -9.99 -13.09 8.16
C TRP A 104 -8.79 -12.50 8.92
N PHE A 105 -8.60 -11.20 8.87
CA PHE A 105 -7.49 -10.54 9.58
C PHE A 105 -7.65 -10.61 11.10
N THR A 106 -8.88 -10.64 11.60
CA THR A 106 -9.14 -10.90 13.02
C THR A 106 -8.68 -12.30 13.41
N ALA A 107 -8.96 -13.31 12.61
CA ALA A 107 -8.49 -14.67 12.83
C ALA A 107 -6.95 -14.77 12.78
N ILE A 108 -6.31 -14.13 11.79
CA ILE A 108 -4.85 -14.06 11.66
C ILE A 108 -4.22 -13.47 12.93
N LYS A 109 -4.74 -12.35 13.40
CA LYS A 109 -4.26 -11.74 14.65
C LYS A 109 -4.53 -12.60 15.88
N GLY A 110 -5.67 -13.27 15.93
CA GLY A 110 -6.03 -14.21 17.01
C GLY A 110 -5.08 -15.41 17.10
N MET A 111 -4.44 -15.80 15.99
CA MET A 111 -3.38 -16.81 15.95
C MET A 111 -1.98 -16.24 16.26
N ASN A 112 -1.89 -15.00 16.70
CA ASN A 112 -0.63 -14.27 16.89
C ASN A 112 0.23 -14.17 15.61
N ALA A 113 -0.41 -14.22 14.45
CA ALA A 113 0.23 -13.98 13.17
C ALA A 113 0.19 -12.49 12.82
N ASN A 114 1.16 -12.03 12.01
CA ASN A 114 1.35 -10.62 11.66
C ASN A 114 1.41 -10.38 10.15
N ALA A 115 1.29 -11.44 9.35
CA ALA A 115 1.44 -11.37 7.91
C ALA A 115 0.46 -12.29 7.16
N VAL A 116 0.15 -11.90 5.93
CA VAL A 116 -0.60 -12.73 4.97
C VAL A 116 0.05 -12.65 3.59
N ARG A 117 -0.09 -13.71 2.81
CA ARG A 117 0.37 -13.78 1.43
C ARG A 117 -0.82 -14.10 0.52
N PRO A 118 -1.25 -13.20 -0.37
CA PRO A 118 -2.23 -13.52 -1.40
C PRO A 118 -1.57 -14.42 -2.44
N HIS A 119 -1.98 -15.68 -2.52
CA HIS A 119 -1.37 -16.65 -3.41
C HIS A 119 -1.68 -16.35 -4.87
N ALA A 120 -0.64 -16.03 -5.66
CA ALA A 120 -0.71 -15.72 -7.09
C ALA A 120 -1.80 -14.72 -7.48
N GLN A 121 -2.10 -13.78 -6.62
CA GLN A 121 -3.19 -12.81 -6.79
C GLN A 121 -2.83 -11.45 -6.21
N VAL A 122 -3.48 -10.42 -6.73
CA VAL A 122 -3.39 -9.07 -6.22
C VAL A 122 -4.63 -8.80 -5.37
N TYR A 123 -4.44 -8.38 -4.12
CA TYR A 123 -5.57 -8.00 -3.27
C TYR A 123 -6.32 -6.78 -3.81
N PRO A 124 -7.66 -6.76 -3.69
CA PRO A 124 -8.44 -5.54 -3.83
C PRO A 124 -7.95 -4.47 -2.85
N ARG A 125 -8.01 -3.20 -3.24
CA ARG A 125 -7.50 -2.09 -2.43
C ARG A 125 -8.04 -2.09 -1.00
N PHE A 126 -9.32 -2.36 -0.81
CA PHE A 126 -9.94 -2.36 0.52
C PHE A 126 -9.37 -3.43 1.48
N TYR A 127 -8.77 -4.52 0.95
CA TYR A 127 -8.03 -5.48 1.78
C TYR A 127 -6.74 -4.86 2.32
N LEU A 128 -6.02 -4.14 1.47
CA LEU A 128 -4.78 -3.46 1.87
C LEU A 128 -5.08 -2.33 2.86
N ASP A 129 -6.13 -1.56 2.60
CA ASP A 129 -6.59 -0.52 3.54
C ASP A 129 -6.90 -1.10 4.92
N MET A 130 -7.51 -2.29 4.96
CA MET A 130 -7.82 -2.98 6.20
C MET A 130 -6.58 -3.60 6.85
N ALA A 131 -5.64 -4.11 6.06
CA ALA A 131 -4.36 -4.60 6.55
C ALA A 131 -3.57 -3.48 7.23
N ASP A 132 -3.55 -2.28 6.63
CA ASP A 132 -2.96 -1.09 7.23
C ASP A 132 -3.62 -0.74 8.58
N GLU A 133 -4.96 -0.76 8.64
CA GLU A 133 -5.75 -0.45 9.85
C GLU A 133 -5.55 -1.47 10.96
N MET A 134 -5.44 -2.73 10.60
CA MET A 134 -5.37 -3.85 11.57
C MET A 134 -3.95 -4.27 11.92
N GLY A 135 -2.93 -3.68 11.27
CA GLY A 135 -1.54 -4.04 11.53
C GLY A 135 -1.17 -5.41 10.97
N ILE A 136 -1.53 -5.67 9.72
CA ILE A 136 -1.17 -6.90 8.99
C ILE A 136 -0.17 -6.55 7.89
N CYS A 137 0.96 -7.24 7.88
CA CYS A 137 1.90 -7.17 6.76
C CYS A 137 1.39 -8.02 5.60
N VAL A 138 1.54 -7.52 4.38
CA VAL A 138 1.11 -8.25 3.18
C VAL A 138 2.32 -8.54 2.31
N LEU A 139 2.62 -9.84 2.10
CA LEU A 139 3.59 -10.29 1.12
C LEU A 139 2.88 -10.39 -0.23
N ASN A 140 2.77 -9.28 -0.90
CA ASN A 140 2.01 -9.17 -2.14
C ASN A 140 2.64 -9.96 -3.28
N GLU A 141 1.80 -10.57 -4.11
CA GLU A 141 2.21 -11.33 -5.30
C GLU A 141 1.57 -10.78 -6.57
N THR A 142 2.28 -10.90 -7.67
CA THR A 142 1.70 -10.72 -8.99
C THR A 142 0.85 -11.94 -9.35
N ALA A 143 -0.11 -11.77 -10.25
CA ALA A 143 -0.95 -12.88 -10.73
C ALA A 143 -0.24 -13.79 -11.74
N ASN A 144 1.07 -13.87 -11.70
CA ASN A 144 1.87 -14.68 -12.60
C ASN A 144 2.00 -16.09 -12.03
N TRP A 145 1.17 -16.98 -12.50
CA TRP A 145 1.25 -18.39 -12.17
C TRP A 145 1.58 -19.21 -13.44
N ALA A 146 2.71 -19.89 -13.42
CA ALA A 146 3.13 -20.79 -14.47
C ALA A 146 2.77 -22.24 -14.07
N SER A 147 1.63 -22.72 -14.53
CA SER A 147 1.24 -24.14 -14.51
C SER A 147 0.79 -24.54 -15.91
N ASP A 148 0.37 -25.78 -16.10
CA ASP A 148 -0.19 -26.25 -17.35
C ASP A 148 -1.31 -25.32 -17.84
N GLY A 149 -1.10 -24.68 -18.99
CA GLY A 149 -1.97 -23.61 -19.49
C GLY A 149 -1.67 -22.21 -18.95
N GLY A 150 -0.60 -22.04 -18.19
CA GLY A 150 -0.13 -20.73 -17.71
C GLY A 150 0.44 -19.83 -18.82
N PRO A 151 0.98 -18.67 -18.47
CA PRO A 151 1.47 -17.68 -19.43
C PRO A 151 2.60 -18.26 -20.28
N LYS A 152 2.62 -17.88 -21.55
CA LYS A 152 3.71 -18.22 -22.47
C LYS A 152 4.94 -17.40 -22.12
N LEU A 153 5.91 -18.02 -21.45
CA LEU A 153 7.13 -17.34 -20.99
C LEU A 153 8.08 -16.95 -22.13
N ASP A 154 7.86 -17.46 -23.33
CA ASP A 154 8.55 -17.10 -24.58
C ASP A 154 7.92 -15.89 -25.30
N SER A 155 6.83 -15.35 -24.79
CA SER A 155 6.13 -14.20 -25.37
C SER A 155 6.70 -12.88 -24.88
N GLU A 156 7.20 -12.06 -25.79
CA GLU A 156 7.65 -10.70 -25.48
C GLU A 156 6.50 -9.84 -24.92
N LEU A 157 5.30 -9.98 -25.50
CA LEU A 157 4.10 -9.28 -25.04
C LEU A 157 3.77 -9.62 -23.58
N PHE A 158 3.94 -10.87 -23.19
CA PHE A 158 3.75 -11.29 -21.78
C PHE A 158 4.73 -10.56 -20.85
N TRP A 159 5.99 -10.47 -21.22
CA TRP A 159 6.99 -9.80 -20.38
C TRP A 159 6.78 -8.30 -20.29
N GLU A 160 6.43 -7.64 -21.39
CA GLU A 160 6.09 -6.21 -21.37
C GLU A 160 4.86 -5.93 -20.49
N ALA A 161 3.79 -6.73 -20.62
CA ALA A 161 2.61 -6.63 -19.78
C ALA A 161 2.93 -6.88 -18.29
N SER A 162 3.80 -7.86 -18.00
CA SER A 162 4.22 -8.19 -16.64
C SER A 162 5.06 -7.08 -16.01
N LYS A 163 5.95 -6.44 -16.73
CA LYS A 163 6.73 -5.28 -16.27
C LYS A 163 5.81 -4.11 -15.91
N GLU A 164 4.87 -3.78 -16.80
CA GLU A 164 3.93 -2.69 -16.55
C GLU A 164 2.99 -3.01 -15.38
N HIS A 165 2.52 -4.26 -15.28
CA HIS A 165 1.74 -4.73 -14.14
C HIS A 165 2.51 -4.57 -12.83
N LEU A 166 3.75 -5.05 -12.77
CA LEU A 166 4.60 -4.96 -11.59
C LEU A 166 4.83 -3.49 -11.18
N LYS A 167 5.10 -2.62 -12.13
CA LYS A 167 5.29 -1.20 -11.89
C LYS A 167 4.04 -0.56 -11.25
N ARG A 168 2.86 -0.80 -11.82
CA ARG A 168 1.58 -0.28 -11.30
C ARG A 168 1.25 -0.86 -9.93
N PHE A 169 1.48 -2.13 -9.77
CA PHE A 169 1.28 -2.88 -8.55
C PHE A 169 2.12 -2.30 -7.39
N VAL A 170 3.43 -2.14 -7.59
CA VAL A 170 4.32 -1.53 -6.57
C VAL A 170 3.91 -0.10 -6.25
N LEU A 171 3.56 0.71 -7.25
CA LEU A 171 3.11 2.09 -7.02
C LEU A 171 1.79 2.18 -6.27
N ARG A 172 0.89 1.22 -6.48
CA ARG A 172 -0.41 1.18 -5.79
C ARG A 172 -0.28 0.77 -4.33
N ASP A 173 0.59 -0.22 -4.04
CA ASP A 173 0.56 -1.00 -2.81
C ASP A 173 1.75 -0.70 -1.87
N ARG A 174 2.58 0.26 -2.20
CA ARG A 174 3.80 0.62 -1.45
C ARG A 174 3.57 1.43 -0.15
N ASN A 175 2.40 1.44 0.34
CA ASN A 175 2.14 2.16 1.60
C ASN A 175 2.81 1.50 2.80
#